data_1adc38201463e14cd6e6c398f519d8ba
#
_entry.id   1adc38201463e14cd6e6c398f519d8ba
#
_cell.length_a   1.000
_cell.length_b   1.000
_cell.length_c   1.000
_cell.angle_alpha   90.00
_cell.angle_beta   90.00
_cell.angle_gamma   90.00
#
_symmetry.space_group_name_H-M   'P 1'
#
loop_
_entity.id
_entity.type
_entity.pdbx_description
1 polymer ?
#
loop_
_entity_poly.entity_id
_entity_poly.type
_entity_poly.pdbx_seq_one_letter_code
_entity_poly.pdbx_strand_id
1 'polypeptide(L)'
;AQTFSSDMAWLPEWVRFAEIQYPGLDSNGISLQDIQQKLWMYLLFSEFVFDLPSALPDSLKTVAMAPAEIKDKIYSVCDHLRRRSDLREIYVRMARKTADAFQLADLFAKSKHLGDRVTFAFENKVEYERFVAYLKEGKLGEAHKLLKKNIEDVWYQEDSEVSTFWKLAGYALQIADCVNRGVKSDGDIQDLVEWYVGSGQEADKAYRRYLTDSQEVVSLPAAVKTMTQYVEGLYADFTERSVKEYQMRAGEIKNHEQLRNQGCIDIVYPALKEGKRVALFFVDAFRYEMGKCFADSMMRNEPEQVKIGAKLSFLPSVTRFGMAAHLGHVKIVEQNGKLQPSVDGRVIITPDDRLDYLQQKTHVVTQDVRLENFDMSAIEDNVQLLVIRSQDMDTAGEEIKLSGLAVMDKVLVRLARTLNACKQKGFDMAVFVADHGFM
;
A
#
# COMPACT_ATOMS: atom_id res chain seq x y z
N ALA A 1 -37.47 -8.50 -16.56
CA ALA A 1 -37.31 -7.39 -17.51
C ALA A 1 -37.04 -7.90 -18.93
N GLN A 2 -36.09 -8.82 -19.15
CA GLN A 2 -35.78 -9.34 -20.49
C GLN A 2 -36.93 -10.11 -21.14
N THR A 3 -37.79 -10.78 -20.35
CA THR A 3 -38.94 -11.56 -20.85
C THR A 3 -40.07 -10.67 -21.39
N PHE A 4 -40.16 -9.42 -20.93
CA PHE A 4 -41.20 -8.47 -21.37
C PHE A 4 -40.74 -7.55 -22.52
N SER A 5 -39.44 -7.56 -22.87
CA SER A 5 -38.88 -6.63 -23.85
C SER A 5 -39.23 -6.92 -25.33
N SER A 6 -39.74 -8.10 -25.60
CA SER A 6 -40.12 -8.50 -26.99
C SER A 6 -41.57 -8.17 -27.35
N ASP A 7 -42.40 -7.77 -26.41
CA ASP A 7 -43.82 -7.57 -26.65
C ASP A 7 -44.19 -6.07 -26.60
N MET A 8 -44.24 -5.45 -27.76
CA MET A 8 -44.65 -4.03 -27.94
C MET A 8 -46.05 -3.73 -27.34
N ALA A 9 -46.89 -4.74 -27.10
CA ALA A 9 -48.21 -4.58 -26.51
C ALA A 9 -48.19 -4.05 -25.08
N TRP A 10 -47.07 -4.30 -24.32
CA TRP A 10 -46.94 -3.82 -22.92
C TRP A 10 -46.37 -2.42 -22.78
N LEU A 11 -45.90 -1.80 -23.85
CA LEU A 11 -45.29 -0.48 -23.80
C LEU A 11 -46.18 0.61 -23.20
N PRO A 12 -47.50 0.74 -23.55
CA PRO A 12 -48.38 1.71 -22.99
C PRO A 12 -48.59 1.54 -21.45
N GLU A 13 -48.68 0.29 -21.01
CA GLU A 13 -48.84 0.00 -19.58
C GLU A 13 -47.56 0.33 -18.77
N TRP A 14 -46.42 0.07 -19.35
CA TRP A 14 -45.11 0.45 -18.79
C TRP A 14 -44.99 1.98 -18.68
N VAL A 15 -45.35 2.71 -19.71
CA VAL A 15 -45.37 4.18 -19.70
C VAL A 15 -46.27 4.69 -18.61
N ARG A 16 -47.51 4.22 -18.55
CA ARG A 16 -48.44 4.61 -17.53
C ARG A 16 -47.97 4.31 -16.09
N PHE A 17 -47.38 3.13 -15.90
CA PHE A 17 -46.80 2.77 -14.60
C PHE A 17 -45.64 3.71 -14.24
N ALA A 18 -44.72 3.98 -15.19
CA ALA A 18 -43.58 4.86 -14.98
C ALA A 18 -44.01 6.29 -14.64
N GLU A 19 -44.98 6.85 -15.31
CA GLU A 19 -45.54 8.18 -15.06
C GLU A 19 -46.18 8.30 -13.66
N ILE A 20 -46.93 7.27 -13.24
CA ILE A 20 -47.50 7.23 -11.88
C ILE A 20 -46.41 7.13 -10.82
N GLN A 21 -45.40 6.30 -11.04
CA GLN A 21 -44.33 6.04 -10.08
C GLN A 21 -43.29 7.15 -10.02
N TYR A 22 -43.05 7.86 -11.13
CA TYR A 22 -42.03 8.87 -11.31
C TYR A 22 -42.60 10.13 -11.99
N PRO A 23 -43.37 10.97 -11.23
CA PRO A 23 -43.93 12.19 -11.74
C PRO A 23 -42.89 13.13 -12.32
N GLY A 24 -43.14 13.69 -13.51
CA GLY A 24 -42.21 14.54 -14.23
C GLY A 24 -41.20 13.79 -15.13
N LEU A 25 -41.28 12.46 -15.20
CA LEU A 25 -40.53 11.69 -16.19
C LEU A 25 -41.05 12.03 -17.60
N ASP A 26 -40.13 12.35 -18.51
CA ASP A 26 -40.42 12.38 -19.97
C ASP A 26 -40.54 10.94 -20.48
N SER A 27 -41.79 10.49 -20.57
CA SER A 27 -42.14 9.14 -21.06
C SER A 27 -42.34 9.03 -22.58
N ASN A 28 -42.16 10.11 -23.33
CA ASN A 28 -42.23 10.10 -24.77
C ASN A 28 -41.04 9.28 -25.33
N GLY A 29 -41.31 8.13 -25.90
CA GLY A 29 -40.29 7.25 -26.47
C GLY A 29 -40.85 6.35 -27.56
N ILE A 30 -39.97 5.98 -28.50
CA ILE A 30 -40.30 5.14 -29.65
C ILE A 30 -40.22 3.64 -29.28
N SER A 31 -39.47 3.36 -28.21
CA SER A 31 -39.20 1.99 -27.74
C SER A 31 -39.09 1.90 -26.20
N LEU A 32 -39.23 0.68 -25.68
CA LEU A 32 -38.98 0.41 -24.26
C LEU A 32 -37.56 0.79 -23.85
N GLN A 33 -36.59 0.62 -24.74
CA GLN A 33 -35.20 0.98 -24.47
C GLN A 33 -35.00 2.50 -24.28
N ASP A 34 -35.72 3.30 -25.09
CA ASP A 34 -35.69 4.78 -24.94
C ASP A 34 -36.26 5.20 -23.59
N ILE A 35 -37.38 4.61 -23.18
CA ILE A 35 -38.04 4.92 -21.92
C ILE A 35 -37.15 4.50 -20.74
N GLN A 36 -36.55 3.32 -20.82
CA GLN A 36 -35.59 2.87 -19.80
C GLN A 36 -34.40 3.82 -19.69
N GLN A 37 -33.85 4.28 -20.80
CA GLN A 37 -32.76 5.25 -20.79
C GLN A 37 -33.19 6.57 -20.15
N LYS A 38 -34.35 7.11 -20.51
CA LYS A 38 -34.89 8.33 -19.93
C LYS A 38 -35.14 8.18 -18.45
N LEU A 39 -35.65 7.02 -17.99
CA LEU A 39 -35.83 6.72 -16.58
C LEU A 39 -34.50 6.72 -15.81
N TRP A 40 -33.45 6.13 -16.37
CA TRP A 40 -32.13 6.19 -15.76
C TRP A 40 -31.61 7.62 -15.64
N MET A 41 -31.70 8.41 -16.71
CA MET A 41 -31.27 9.81 -16.70
C MET A 41 -32.06 10.62 -15.68
N TYR A 42 -33.37 10.44 -15.61
CA TYR A 42 -34.25 11.08 -14.65
C TYR A 42 -33.87 10.73 -13.20
N LEU A 43 -33.67 9.44 -12.87
CA LEU A 43 -33.30 8.99 -11.54
C LEU A 43 -31.96 9.58 -11.09
N LEU A 44 -30.94 9.42 -11.91
CA LEU A 44 -29.58 9.86 -11.58
C LEU A 44 -29.46 11.39 -11.53
N PHE A 45 -30.08 12.10 -12.46
CA PHE A 45 -30.09 13.55 -12.44
C PHE A 45 -30.87 14.10 -11.24
N SER A 46 -32.02 13.51 -10.92
CA SER A 46 -32.79 13.90 -9.73
C SER A 46 -32.02 13.66 -8.43
N GLU A 47 -31.35 12.52 -8.29
CA GLU A 47 -30.52 12.24 -7.12
C GLU A 47 -29.44 13.31 -6.96
N PHE A 48 -28.72 13.62 -8.03
CA PHE A 48 -27.66 14.63 -8.03
C PHE A 48 -28.21 16.02 -7.64
N VAL A 49 -29.30 16.46 -8.27
CA VAL A 49 -29.88 17.77 -7.98
C VAL A 49 -30.40 17.91 -6.55
N PHE A 50 -30.99 16.84 -6.02
CA PHE A 50 -31.50 16.84 -4.63
C PHE A 50 -30.38 16.93 -3.59
N ASP A 51 -29.18 16.49 -3.93
CA ASP A 51 -28.02 16.54 -3.04
C ASP A 51 -27.19 17.81 -3.22
N LEU A 52 -27.38 18.51 -4.34
CA LEU A 52 -26.61 19.70 -4.70
C LEU A 52 -26.86 20.84 -3.71
N PRO A 53 -25.80 21.38 -3.05
CA PRO A 53 -25.96 22.47 -2.07
C PRO A 53 -26.17 23.84 -2.72
N SER A 54 -25.90 23.96 -4.02
CA SER A 54 -26.01 25.21 -4.79
C SER A 54 -27.20 25.20 -5.74
N ALA A 55 -27.63 26.38 -6.20
CA ALA A 55 -28.67 26.49 -7.21
C ALA A 55 -28.25 25.85 -8.53
N LEU A 56 -29.22 25.21 -9.19
CA LEU A 56 -29.01 24.56 -10.47
C LEU A 56 -28.72 25.62 -11.56
N PRO A 57 -27.72 25.40 -12.44
CA PRO A 57 -27.48 26.23 -13.61
C PRO A 57 -28.70 26.38 -14.49
N ASP A 58 -28.89 27.55 -15.11
CA ASP A 58 -30.07 27.84 -15.95
C ASP A 58 -30.24 26.85 -17.10
N SER A 59 -29.14 26.38 -17.69
CA SER A 59 -29.14 25.37 -18.76
C SER A 59 -29.76 24.02 -18.35
N LEU A 60 -29.77 23.71 -17.06
CA LEU A 60 -30.30 22.45 -16.53
C LEU A 60 -31.71 22.56 -15.95
N LYS A 61 -32.27 23.77 -15.81
CA LYS A 61 -33.61 23.97 -15.23
C LYS A 61 -34.76 23.34 -16.03
N THR A 62 -34.53 23.08 -17.31
CA THR A 62 -35.50 22.44 -18.21
C THR A 62 -35.37 20.94 -18.29
N VAL A 63 -34.35 20.36 -17.66
CA VAL A 63 -34.16 18.91 -17.64
C VAL A 63 -35.21 18.26 -16.75
N ALA A 64 -35.82 17.20 -17.22
CA ALA A 64 -36.82 16.44 -16.45
C ALA A 64 -36.22 15.87 -15.17
N MET A 65 -36.82 16.20 -14.03
CA MET A 65 -36.38 15.72 -12.71
C MET A 65 -37.56 15.43 -11.80
N ALA A 66 -37.31 14.69 -10.76
CA ALA A 66 -38.33 14.34 -9.77
C ALA A 66 -38.78 15.57 -8.92
N PRO A 67 -40.05 15.65 -8.53
CA PRO A 67 -40.46 16.61 -7.55
C PRO A 67 -39.93 16.24 -6.16
N ALA A 68 -39.80 17.25 -5.29
CA ALA A 68 -39.16 17.10 -3.96
C ALA A 68 -39.87 16.06 -3.05
N GLU A 69 -41.15 15.87 -3.25
CA GLU A 69 -41.99 14.95 -2.46
C GLU A 69 -41.57 13.48 -2.58
N ILE A 70 -40.90 13.10 -3.67
CA ILE A 70 -40.41 11.72 -3.86
C ILE A 70 -38.89 11.60 -3.72
N LYS A 71 -38.22 12.59 -3.15
CA LYS A 71 -36.76 12.60 -2.94
C LYS A 71 -36.25 11.32 -2.29
N ASP A 72 -36.83 10.88 -1.19
CA ASP A 72 -36.40 9.68 -0.45
C ASP A 72 -36.56 8.40 -1.28
N LYS A 73 -37.63 8.36 -2.11
CA LYS A 73 -37.82 7.25 -3.05
C LYS A 73 -36.70 7.22 -4.10
N ILE A 74 -36.34 8.36 -4.68
CA ILE A 74 -35.23 8.48 -5.64
C ILE A 74 -33.92 7.98 -5.01
N TYR A 75 -33.59 8.48 -3.82
CA TYR A 75 -32.41 8.04 -3.09
C TYR A 75 -32.38 6.54 -2.85
N SER A 76 -33.49 5.98 -2.36
CA SER A 76 -33.61 4.54 -2.10
C SER A 76 -33.42 3.71 -3.37
N VAL A 77 -34.01 4.14 -4.50
CA VAL A 77 -33.87 3.44 -5.78
C VAL A 77 -32.42 3.50 -6.27
N CYS A 78 -31.79 4.68 -6.27
CA CYS A 78 -30.41 4.84 -6.70
C CYS A 78 -29.43 4.02 -5.82
N ASP A 79 -29.63 4.02 -4.50
CA ASP A 79 -28.85 3.20 -3.57
C ASP A 79 -28.99 1.70 -3.86
N HIS A 80 -30.21 1.25 -4.16
CA HIS A 80 -30.45 -0.14 -4.53
C HIS A 80 -29.73 -0.51 -5.84
N LEU A 81 -29.81 0.37 -6.83
CA LEU A 81 -29.18 0.14 -8.15
C LEU A 81 -27.64 0.04 -8.04
N ARG A 82 -26.97 0.90 -7.23
CA ARG A 82 -25.52 0.88 -7.10
C ARG A 82 -25.00 -0.23 -6.20
N ARG A 83 -25.80 -0.75 -5.24
CA ARG A 83 -25.41 -1.84 -4.36
C ARG A 83 -25.54 -3.22 -4.97
N ARG A 84 -26.39 -3.39 -5.98
CA ARG A 84 -26.61 -4.67 -6.64
C ARG A 84 -25.48 -4.96 -7.63
N SER A 85 -24.75 -6.05 -7.41
CA SER A 85 -23.64 -6.46 -8.26
C SER A 85 -24.01 -6.70 -9.72
N ASP A 86 -25.24 -7.23 -9.97
CA ASP A 86 -25.76 -7.49 -11.33
C ASP A 86 -26.22 -6.22 -12.08
N LEU A 87 -26.43 -5.11 -11.38
CA LEU A 87 -26.82 -3.83 -11.96
C LEU A 87 -25.70 -2.78 -11.99
N ARG A 88 -24.61 -3.02 -11.30
CA ARG A 88 -23.52 -2.08 -11.10
C ARG A 88 -22.92 -1.57 -12.40
N GLU A 89 -22.57 -2.47 -13.32
CA GLU A 89 -22.05 -2.10 -14.64
C GLU A 89 -23.05 -1.23 -15.43
N ILE A 90 -24.35 -1.57 -15.33
CA ILE A 90 -25.40 -0.78 -15.98
C ILE A 90 -25.48 0.61 -15.33
N TYR A 91 -25.44 0.68 -13.99
CA TYR A 91 -25.43 1.94 -13.26
C TYR A 91 -24.28 2.85 -13.72
N VAL A 92 -23.06 2.35 -13.70
CA VAL A 92 -21.86 3.10 -14.10
C VAL A 92 -21.97 3.61 -15.54
N ARG A 93 -22.39 2.76 -16.47
CA ARG A 93 -22.58 3.13 -17.87
C ARG A 93 -23.65 4.20 -18.04
N MET A 94 -24.77 4.09 -17.35
CA MET A 94 -25.86 5.06 -17.44
C MET A 94 -25.51 6.38 -16.74
N ALA A 95 -24.76 6.33 -15.64
CA ALA A 95 -24.28 7.52 -14.97
C ALA A 95 -23.29 8.32 -15.86
N ARG A 96 -22.32 7.64 -16.50
CA ARG A 96 -21.43 8.29 -17.47
C ARG A 96 -22.22 8.93 -18.61
N LYS A 97 -23.13 8.18 -19.22
CA LYS A 97 -23.99 8.67 -20.30
C LYS A 97 -24.83 9.89 -19.90
N THR A 98 -25.36 9.90 -18.68
CA THR A 98 -26.14 11.01 -18.15
C THR A 98 -25.27 12.25 -17.92
N ALA A 99 -24.10 12.08 -17.30
CA ALA A 99 -23.17 13.18 -17.05
C ALA A 99 -22.70 13.84 -18.37
N ASP A 100 -22.40 13.04 -19.38
CA ASP A 100 -21.97 13.50 -20.72
C ASP A 100 -23.12 14.23 -21.44
N ALA A 101 -24.33 13.65 -21.43
CA ALA A 101 -25.50 14.24 -22.10
C ALA A 101 -25.87 15.63 -21.57
N PHE A 102 -25.68 15.85 -20.27
CA PHE A 102 -25.96 17.14 -19.62
C PHE A 102 -24.71 17.99 -19.38
N GLN A 103 -23.52 17.55 -19.84
CA GLN A 103 -22.23 18.24 -19.67
C GLN A 103 -21.96 18.63 -18.20
N LEU A 104 -22.35 17.75 -17.26
CA LEU A 104 -22.30 18.06 -15.83
C LEU A 104 -20.88 18.34 -15.35
N ALA A 105 -19.90 17.60 -15.79
CA ALA A 105 -18.51 17.78 -15.39
C ALA A 105 -18.00 19.20 -15.70
N ASP A 106 -18.32 19.74 -16.87
CA ASP A 106 -17.90 21.09 -17.27
C ASP A 106 -18.67 22.18 -16.53
N LEU A 107 -19.99 22.00 -16.37
CA LEU A 107 -20.84 22.95 -15.68
C LEU A 107 -20.46 23.11 -14.19
N PHE A 108 -20.02 22.01 -13.56
CA PHE A 108 -19.64 21.99 -12.15
C PHE A 108 -18.13 21.95 -11.89
N ALA A 109 -17.30 22.16 -12.91
CA ALA A 109 -15.84 22.11 -12.83
C ALA A 109 -15.21 23.03 -11.77
N LYS A 110 -15.89 24.14 -11.39
CA LYS A 110 -15.41 25.10 -10.38
C LYS A 110 -16.09 24.93 -9.01
N SER A 111 -16.94 23.94 -8.85
CA SER A 111 -17.65 23.70 -7.60
C SER A 111 -16.69 23.12 -6.55
N LYS A 112 -16.79 23.65 -5.32
CA LYS A 112 -15.98 23.16 -4.18
C LYS A 112 -16.70 22.08 -3.36
N HIS A 113 -17.98 21.91 -3.58
CA HIS A 113 -18.83 20.95 -2.89
C HIS A 113 -20.06 20.65 -3.75
N LEU A 114 -20.36 19.38 -3.93
CA LEU A 114 -21.46 18.90 -4.77
C LEU A 114 -22.49 18.08 -4.00
N GLY A 115 -22.41 18.09 -2.66
CA GLY A 115 -23.28 17.31 -1.79
C GLY A 115 -22.54 16.20 -1.06
N ASP A 116 -23.32 15.32 -0.42
CA ASP A 116 -22.77 14.21 0.35
C ASP A 116 -22.89 12.84 -0.36
N ARG A 117 -23.58 12.80 -1.49
CA ARG A 117 -23.69 11.62 -2.34
C ARG A 117 -22.76 11.74 -3.54
N VAL A 118 -22.35 10.61 -4.10
CA VAL A 118 -21.52 10.57 -5.30
C VAL A 118 -22.29 9.81 -6.37
N THR A 119 -23.07 10.53 -7.15
CA THR A 119 -23.89 9.95 -8.23
C THR A 119 -23.04 9.72 -9.49
N PHE A 120 -22.17 10.64 -9.81
CA PHE A 120 -21.35 10.65 -11.01
C PHE A 120 -19.85 10.61 -10.73
N ALA A 121 -19.07 10.00 -11.59
CA ALA A 121 -17.62 9.85 -11.42
C ALA A 121 -16.87 11.20 -11.23
N PHE A 122 -17.28 12.26 -11.93
CA PHE A 122 -16.63 13.57 -11.86
C PHE A 122 -16.68 14.20 -10.46
N GLU A 123 -17.69 13.86 -9.64
CA GLU A 123 -17.84 14.35 -8.27
C GLU A 123 -16.67 13.91 -7.37
N ASN A 124 -16.08 12.75 -7.65
CA ASN A 124 -14.89 12.29 -6.92
C ASN A 124 -13.74 13.28 -6.97
N LYS A 125 -13.58 14.00 -8.08
CA LYS A 125 -12.54 15.01 -8.21
C LYS A 125 -12.70 16.14 -7.18
N VAL A 126 -13.94 16.58 -6.96
CA VAL A 126 -14.29 17.61 -5.97
C VAL A 126 -14.08 17.08 -4.55
N GLU A 127 -14.50 15.85 -4.28
CA GLU A 127 -14.30 15.18 -2.99
C GLU A 127 -12.80 15.01 -2.68
N TYR A 128 -12.01 14.69 -3.69
CA TYR A 128 -10.57 14.55 -3.56
C TYR A 128 -9.89 15.87 -3.21
N GLU A 129 -10.27 16.98 -3.85
CA GLU A 129 -9.78 18.32 -3.51
C GLU A 129 -10.13 18.71 -2.06
N ARG A 130 -11.34 18.36 -1.60
CA ARG A 130 -11.77 18.53 -0.20
C ARG A 130 -10.89 17.70 0.75
N PHE A 131 -10.61 16.45 0.39
CA PHE A 131 -9.74 15.59 1.18
C PHE A 131 -8.35 16.21 1.36
N VAL A 132 -7.74 16.67 0.28
CA VAL A 132 -6.43 17.35 0.34
C VAL A 132 -6.47 18.61 1.20
N ALA A 133 -7.57 19.38 1.12
CA ALA A 133 -7.75 20.55 1.98
C ALA A 133 -7.83 20.15 3.46
N TYR A 134 -8.59 19.11 3.82
CA TYR A 134 -8.67 18.61 5.19
C TYR A 134 -7.33 18.12 5.73
N LEU A 135 -6.53 17.41 4.92
CA LEU A 135 -5.18 17.03 5.31
C LEU A 135 -4.31 18.25 5.64
N LYS A 136 -4.31 19.27 4.76
CA LYS A 136 -3.48 20.48 4.92
C LYS A 136 -3.91 21.33 6.12
N GLU A 137 -5.19 21.30 6.46
CA GLU A 137 -5.76 21.98 7.62
C GLU A 137 -5.64 21.17 8.93
N GLY A 138 -5.07 19.96 8.89
CA GLY A 138 -4.96 19.07 10.06
C GLY A 138 -6.31 18.50 10.52
N LYS A 139 -7.36 18.57 9.70
CA LYS A 139 -8.69 18.02 9.98
C LYS A 139 -8.75 16.52 9.70
N LEU A 140 -7.91 15.73 10.39
CA LEU A 140 -7.75 14.31 10.12
C LEU A 140 -9.05 13.51 10.32
N GLY A 141 -9.87 13.88 11.30
CA GLY A 141 -11.17 13.23 11.52
C GLY A 141 -12.13 13.37 10.34
N GLU A 142 -12.16 14.54 9.68
CA GLU A 142 -12.97 14.76 8.48
C GLU A 142 -12.38 14.06 7.26
N ALA A 143 -11.05 14.02 7.16
CA ALA A 143 -10.34 13.26 6.12
C ALA A 143 -10.65 11.75 6.22
N HIS A 144 -10.64 11.17 7.43
CA HIS A 144 -11.03 9.78 7.67
C HIS A 144 -12.47 9.47 7.24
N LYS A 145 -13.42 10.33 7.61
CA LYS A 145 -14.84 10.17 7.21
C LYS A 145 -14.98 10.19 5.69
N LEU A 146 -14.31 11.14 5.05
CA LEU A 146 -14.38 11.32 3.61
C LEU A 146 -13.74 10.14 2.86
N LEU A 147 -12.57 9.67 3.30
CA LEU A 147 -11.92 8.48 2.76
C LEU A 147 -12.83 7.26 2.88
N LYS A 148 -13.35 6.99 4.08
CA LYS A 148 -14.24 5.84 4.32
C LYS A 148 -15.46 5.86 3.41
N LYS A 149 -16.15 7.00 3.28
CA LYS A 149 -17.28 7.15 2.38
C LYS A 149 -16.94 6.75 0.95
N ASN A 150 -15.82 7.26 0.43
CA ASN A 150 -15.48 7.11 -0.98
C ASN A 150 -14.88 5.74 -1.35
N ILE A 151 -14.19 5.04 -0.43
CA ILE A 151 -13.74 3.67 -0.69
C ILE A 151 -14.87 2.64 -0.65
N GLU A 152 -16.01 2.96 -0.05
CA GLU A 152 -17.23 2.14 -0.04
C GLU A 152 -18.12 2.43 -1.25
N ASP A 153 -17.82 3.46 -2.03
CA ASP A 153 -18.62 3.89 -3.18
C ASP A 153 -18.40 3.00 -4.42
N VAL A 154 -19.39 2.99 -5.32
CA VAL A 154 -19.36 2.22 -6.56
C VAL A 154 -18.20 2.64 -7.46
N TRP A 155 -17.84 3.92 -7.49
CA TRP A 155 -16.79 4.45 -8.33
C TRP A 155 -15.40 3.97 -7.91
N TYR A 156 -15.17 3.72 -6.62
CA TYR A 156 -13.93 3.12 -6.17
C TYR A 156 -13.71 1.71 -6.73
N GLN A 157 -14.79 0.97 -6.99
CA GLN A 157 -14.73 -0.41 -7.49
C GLN A 157 -14.69 -0.48 -9.02
N GLU A 158 -15.34 0.46 -9.69
CA GLU A 158 -15.61 0.40 -11.14
C GLU A 158 -14.79 1.40 -11.96
N ASP A 159 -14.03 2.29 -11.31
CA ASP A 159 -13.19 3.27 -11.97
C ASP A 159 -11.77 3.21 -11.41
N SER A 160 -10.82 2.79 -12.25
CA SER A 160 -9.41 2.60 -11.84
C SER A 160 -8.72 3.90 -11.43
N GLU A 161 -9.09 5.04 -12.04
CA GLU A 161 -8.53 6.35 -11.69
C GLU A 161 -9.02 6.78 -10.30
N VAL A 162 -10.33 6.66 -10.05
CA VAL A 162 -10.93 6.93 -8.73
C VAL A 162 -10.34 6.02 -7.66
N SER A 163 -10.22 4.72 -7.96
CA SER A 163 -9.61 3.75 -7.06
C SER A 163 -8.18 4.13 -6.68
N THR A 164 -7.37 4.54 -7.67
CA THR A 164 -5.98 4.93 -7.43
C THR A 164 -5.90 6.20 -6.58
N PHE A 165 -6.75 7.20 -6.83
CA PHE A 165 -6.79 8.42 -6.01
C PHE A 165 -7.08 8.12 -4.55
N TRP A 166 -8.10 7.34 -4.27
CA TRP A 166 -8.47 7.03 -2.88
C TRP A 166 -7.48 6.10 -2.19
N LYS A 167 -6.75 5.26 -2.92
CA LYS A 167 -5.60 4.52 -2.37
C LYS A 167 -4.48 5.47 -1.95
N LEU A 168 -4.09 6.40 -2.80
CA LEU A 168 -3.09 7.42 -2.48
C LEU A 168 -3.53 8.29 -1.29
N ALA A 169 -4.82 8.67 -1.24
CA ALA A 169 -5.41 9.40 -0.12
C ALA A 169 -5.29 8.60 1.19
N GLY A 170 -5.53 7.29 1.14
CA GLY A 170 -5.37 6.40 2.28
C GLY A 170 -3.94 6.38 2.82
N TYR A 171 -2.95 6.27 1.95
CA TYR A 171 -1.54 6.31 2.37
C TYR A 171 -1.15 7.69 2.93
N ALA A 172 -1.59 8.77 2.28
CA ALA A 172 -1.35 10.12 2.76
C ALA A 172 -1.91 10.34 4.18
N LEU A 173 -3.11 9.83 4.43
CA LEU A 173 -3.74 9.91 5.75
C LEU A 173 -2.99 9.07 6.80
N GLN A 174 -2.52 7.87 6.45
CA GLN A 174 -1.70 7.05 7.34
C GLN A 174 -0.41 7.77 7.75
N ILE A 175 0.27 8.44 6.81
CA ILE A 175 1.46 9.23 7.11
C ILE A 175 1.10 10.40 8.04
N ALA A 176 0.02 11.14 7.73
CA ALA A 176 -0.44 12.24 8.56
C ALA A 176 -0.80 11.79 9.99
N ASP A 177 -1.44 10.65 10.15
CA ASP A 177 -1.74 10.05 11.46
C ASP A 177 -0.47 9.69 12.23
N CYS A 178 0.54 9.13 11.55
CA CYS A 178 1.82 8.81 12.19
C CYS A 178 2.54 10.08 12.67
N VAL A 179 2.60 11.11 11.82
CA VAL A 179 3.19 12.41 12.19
C VAL A 179 2.44 13.05 13.36
N ASN A 180 1.11 12.99 13.34
CA ASN A 180 0.26 13.57 14.40
C ASN A 180 0.41 12.82 15.74
N ARG A 181 0.59 11.50 15.72
CA ARG A 181 0.91 10.71 16.94
C ARG A 181 2.29 11.08 17.51
N GLY A 182 3.17 11.59 16.67
CA GLY A 182 4.52 12.01 17.03
C GLY A 182 5.51 10.84 17.16
N VAL A 183 6.78 11.19 17.21
CA VAL A 183 7.87 10.27 17.52
C VAL A 183 7.99 10.15 19.03
N LYS A 184 8.25 8.95 19.56
CA LYS A 184 8.49 8.76 21.00
C LYS A 184 9.69 9.57 21.45
N SER A 185 9.46 10.52 22.33
CA SER A 185 10.48 11.47 22.85
C SER A 185 10.94 11.18 24.27
N ASP A 186 10.33 10.20 24.95
CA ASP A 186 10.68 9.72 26.28
C ASP A 186 11.26 8.31 26.24
N GLY A 187 11.94 7.91 27.32
CA GLY A 187 12.54 6.60 27.44
C GLY A 187 13.93 6.47 26.79
N ASP A 188 14.43 5.26 26.75
CA ASP A 188 15.74 4.91 26.21
C ASP A 188 15.70 4.51 24.71
N ILE A 189 16.82 4.02 24.18
CA ILE A 189 16.91 3.59 22.79
C ILE A 189 16.03 2.36 22.51
N GLN A 190 15.83 1.49 23.48
CA GLN A 190 14.96 0.33 23.31
C GLN A 190 13.50 0.75 23.16
N ASP A 191 13.06 1.72 23.95
CA ASP A 191 11.73 2.31 23.82
C ASP A 191 11.51 2.91 22.43
N LEU A 192 12.53 3.57 21.87
CA LEU A 192 12.45 4.13 20.52
C LEU A 192 12.36 3.03 19.46
N VAL A 193 13.14 1.94 19.61
CA VAL A 193 13.07 0.77 18.71
C VAL A 193 11.69 0.13 18.79
N GLU A 194 11.16 -0.09 20.00
CA GLU A 194 9.82 -0.67 20.19
C GLU A 194 8.72 0.20 19.58
N TRP A 195 8.81 1.53 19.75
CA TRP A 195 7.92 2.47 19.10
C TRP A 195 7.99 2.36 17.57
N TYR A 196 9.21 2.30 17.01
CA TYR A 196 9.38 2.18 15.56
C TYR A 196 8.80 0.86 15.03
N VAL A 197 9.11 -0.25 15.70
CA VAL A 197 8.60 -1.60 15.38
C VAL A 197 7.07 -1.67 15.48
N GLY A 198 6.48 -1.04 16.48
CA GLY A 198 5.05 -1.05 16.70
C GLY A 198 4.26 -0.12 15.79
N SER A 199 4.73 1.09 15.57
CA SER A 199 3.96 2.14 14.89
C SER A 199 4.74 3.01 13.91
N GLY A 200 6.01 3.33 14.18
CA GLY A 200 6.79 4.22 13.33
C GLY A 200 7.00 3.66 11.91
N GLN A 201 7.22 2.36 11.77
CA GLN A 201 7.39 1.68 10.48
C GLN A 201 6.18 1.79 9.54
N GLU A 202 5.01 2.11 10.08
CA GLU A 202 3.80 2.30 9.26
C GLU A 202 3.89 3.54 8.38
N ALA A 203 4.59 4.60 8.82
CA ALA A 203 4.86 5.78 7.99
C ALA A 203 5.75 5.43 6.81
N ASP A 204 6.82 4.66 7.03
CA ASP A 204 7.74 4.20 5.99
C ASP A 204 7.01 3.34 4.95
N LYS A 205 6.19 2.39 5.42
CA LYS A 205 5.37 1.53 4.57
C LYS A 205 4.38 2.33 3.74
N ALA A 206 3.67 3.28 4.36
CA ALA A 206 2.68 4.10 3.68
C ALA A 206 3.35 5.00 2.64
N TYR A 207 4.49 5.61 2.96
CA TYR A 207 5.24 6.45 2.04
C TYR A 207 5.77 5.66 0.84
N ARG A 208 6.38 4.51 1.06
CA ARG A 208 6.83 3.63 -0.04
C ARG A 208 5.67 3.26 -0.97
N ARG A 209 4.54 2.82 -0.42
CA ARG A 209 3.36 2.49 -1.23
C ARG A 209 2.78 3.69 -1.96
N TYR A 210 2.73 4.84 -1.30
CA TYR A 210 2.32 6.09 -1.93
C TYR A 210 3.17 6.40 -3.17
N LEU A 211 4.49 6.32 -3.05
CA LEU A 211 5.40 6.57 -4.16
C LEU A 211 5.26 5.53 -5.27
N THR A 212 5.14 4.25 -4.94
CA THR A 212 4.95 3.17 -5.92
C THR A 212 3.66 3.38 -6.73
N ASP A 213 2.52 3.55 -6.05
CA ASP A 213 1.22 3.65 -6.71
C ASP A 213 1.06 4.99 -7.44
N SER A 214 1.71 6.07 -6.98
CA SER A 214 1.68 7.37 -7.67
C SER A 214 2.38 7.36 -9.04
N GLN A 215 3.33 6.46 -9.25
CA GLN A 215 4.01 6.31 -10.55
C GLN A 215 3.14 5.62 -11.61
N GLU A 216 2.12 4.88 -11.19
CA GLU A 216 1.19 4.22 -12.12
C GLU A 216 0.18 5.20 -12.74
N VAL A 217 0.10 6.41 -12.22
CA VAL A 217 -0.84 7.43 -12.71
C VAL A 217 -0.23 8.20 -13.87
N VAL A 218 -0.71 7.93 -15.08
CA VAL A 218 -0.19 8.51 -16.36
C VAL A 218 -0.41 10.03 -16.42
N SER A 219 -1.46 10.54 -15.79
CA SER A 219 -1.78 11.98 -15.75
C SER A 219 -2.27 12.33 -14.35
N LEU A 220 -1.38 12.91 -13.55
CA LEU A 220 -1.72 13.32 -12.19
C LEU A 220 -2.60 14.59 -12.20
N PRO A 221 -3.84 14.53 -11.71
CA PRO A 221 -4.63 15.74 -11.43
C PRO A 221 -3.86 16.70 -10.51
N ALA A 222 -4.18 17.99 -10.61
CA ALA A 222 -3.54 19.02 -9.79
C ALA A 222 -3.63 18.71 -8.28
N ALA A 223 -4.74 18.13 -7.85
CA ALA A 223 -4.95 17.71 -6.45
C ALA A 223 -3.95 16.64 -6.01
N VAL A 224 -3.64 15.63 -6.85
CA VAL A 224 -2.65 14.59 -6.53
C VAL A 224 -1.26 15.19 -6.42
N LYS A 225 -0.88 16.08 -7.35
CA LYS A 225 0.41 16.76 -7.29
C LYS A 225 0.55 17.58 -6.01
N THR A 226 -0.52 18.28 -5.62
CA THR A 226 -0.55 19.06 -4.37
C THR A 226 -0.44 18.15 -3.15
N MET A 227 -1.11 16.99 -3.15
CA MET A 227 -1.03 16.00 -2.08
C MET A 227 0.37 15.38 -2.01
N THR A 228 1.00 15.07 -3.13
CA THR A 228 2.38 14.52 -3.17
C THR A 228 3.36 15.45 -2.48
N GLN A 229 3.34 16.74 -2.81
CA GLN A 229 4.20 17.73 -2.14
C GLN A 229 3.96 17.81 -0.64
N TYR A 230 2.70 17.71 -0.22
CA TYR A 230 2.35 17.72 1.20
C TYR A 230 2.84 16.44 1.92
N VAL A 231 2.65 15.27 1.31
CA VAL A 231 3.10 13.97 1.82
C VAL A 231 4.62 13.91 1.94
N GLU A 232 5.36 14.41 0.94
CA GLU A 232 6.82 14.53 0.97
C GLU A 232 7.29 15.39 2.15
N GLY A 233 6.63 16.53 2.39
CA GLY A 233 6.92 17.39 3.54
C GLY A 233 6.64 16.72 4.88
N LEU A 234 5.51 16.02 5.01
CA LEU A 234 5.17 15.27 6.22
C LEU A 234 6.17 14.15 6.52
N TYR A 235 6.55 13.41 5.49
CA TYR A 235 7.48 12.30 5.64
C TYR A 235 8.89 12.80 5.98
N ALA A 236 9.33 13.91 5.38
CA ALA A 236 10.60 14.55 5.72
C ALA A 236 10.64 15.00 7.20
N ASP A 237 9.57 15.63 7.70
CA ASP A 237 9.45 16.02 9.12
C ASP A 237 9.47 14.79 10.05
N PHE A 238 8.75 13.72 9.68
CA PHE A 238 8.76 12.45 10.42
C PHE A 238 10.17 11.86 10.50
N THR A 239 10.88 11.81 9.37
CA THR A 239 12.23 11.25 9.29
C THR A 239 13.22 12.08 10.11
N GLU A 240 13.18 13.41 9.97
CA GLU A 240 14.06 14.33 10.71
C GLU A 240 13.87 14.16 12.22
N ARG A 241 12.63 14.12 12.71
CA ARG A 241 12.33 13.90 14.14
C ARG A 241 12.80 12.54 14.61
N SER A 242 12.56 11.48 13.84
CA SER A 242 13.00 10.12 14.18
C SER A 242 14.51 10.02 14.30
N VAL A 243 15.24 10.61 13.35
CA VAL A 243 16.73 10.65 13.37
C VAL A 243 17.24 11.46 14.56
N LYS A 244 16.63 12.61 14.86
CA LYS A 244 17.00 13.45 16.00
C LYS A 244 16.82 12.70 17.33
N GLU A 245 15.68 12.02 17.51
CA GLU A 245 15.42 11.21 18.71
C GLU A 245 16.41 10.04 18.84
N TYR A 246 16.77 9.40 17.73
CA TYR A 246 17.81 8.39 17.71
C TYR A 246 19.18 8.95 18.10
N GLN A 247 19.60 10.07 17.54
CA GLN A 247 20.90 10.70 17.80
C GLN A 247 21.05 11.10 19.27
N MET A 248 20.00 11.64 19.88
CA MET A 248 20.02 12.01 21.30
C MET A 248 20.25 10.80 22.21
N ARG A 249 19.67 9.64 21.88
CA ARG A 249 19.81 8.41 22.69
C ARG A 249 21.03 7.59 22.34
N ALA A 250 21.49 7.67 21.08
CA ALA A 250 22.65 6.89 20.62
C ALA A 250 23.94 7.20 21.42
N GLY A 251 24.08 8.43 21.92
CA GLY A 251 25.22 8.84 22.78
C GLY A 251 25.18 8.26 24.21
N GLU A 252 24.02 7.85 24.70
CA GLU A 252 23.83 7.32 26.07
C GLU A 252 24.03 5.80 26.13
N ILE A 253 24.22 5.13 25.01
CA ILE A 253 24.24 3.68 24.93
C ILE A 253 25.57 3.11 25.41
N LYS A 254 25.67 2.83 26.71
CA LYS A 254 26.83 2.13 27.31
C LYS A 254 26.80 0.61 27.13
N ASN A 255 25.65 0.00 26.91
CA ASN A 255 25.46 -1.46 26.78
C ASN A 255 24.62 -1.85 25.55
N HIS A 256 25.13 -1.56 24.36
CA HIS A 256 24.49 -1.97 23.09
C HIS A 256 24.46 -3.47 22.83
N GLU A 257 25.13 -4.25 23.63
CA GLU A 257 25.30 -5.69 23.40
C GLU A 257 23.95 -6.42 23.31
N GLN A 258 22.97 -6.07 24.15
CA GLN A 258 21.67 -6.75 24.15
C GLN A 258 20.85 -6.50 22.87
N LEU A 259 20.92 -5.30 22.29
CA LEU A 259 20.20 -4.97 21.05
C LEU A 259 20.98 -5.38 19.79
N ARG A 260 22.26 -5.72 19.92
CA ARG A 260 23.15 -6.14 18.82
C ARG A 260 23.42 -7.63 18.78
N ASN A 261 23.21 -8.35 19.87
CA ASN A 261 23.84 -9.65 20.13
C ASN A 261 23.08 -10.89 19.65
N GLN A 262 22.05 -10.77 18.83
CA GLN A 262 21.50 -11.94 18.17
C GLN A 262 21.85 -11.90 16.68
N GLY A 263 22.96 -12.47 16.32
CA GLY A 263 23.30 -12.77 14.93
C GLY A 263 22.42 -13.92 14.41
N CYS A 264 22.31 -14.03 13.09
CA CYS A 264 21.60 -15.19 12.50
C CYS A 264 22.29 -16.51 12.89
N ILE A 265 23.57 -16.47 13.17
CA ILE A 265 24.34 -17.67 13.57
C ILE A 265 23.81 -18.29 14.86
N ASP A 266 23.29 -17.47 15.78
CA ASP A 266 22.73 -17.95 17.05
C ASP A 266 21.40 -18.71 16.87
N ILE A 267 20.74 -18.53 15.71
CA ILE A 267 19.54 -19.25 15.33
C ILE A 267 19.88 -20.42 14.39
N VAL A 268 20.75 -20.18 13.41
CA VAL A 268 21.12 -21.15 12.37
C VAL A 268 21.94 -22.29 12.94
N TYR A 269 22.95 -22.00 13.76
CA TYR A 269 23.87 -23.01 14.27
C TYR A 269 23.21 -24.08 15.15
N PRO A 270 22.34 -23.75 16.14
CA PRO A 270 21.60 -24.76 16.87
C PRO A 270 20.71 -25.62 15.98
N ALA A 271 20.00 -25.02 15.03
CA ALA A 271 19.13 -25.74 14.10
C ALA A 271 19.91 -26.77 13.24
N LEU A 272 21.07 -26.38 12.74
CA LEU A 272 21.95 -27.29 12.00
C LEU A 272 22.47 -28.43 12.88
N LYS A 273 22.80 -28.17 14.15
CA LYS A 273 23.18 -29.20 15.14
C LYS A 273 22.06 -30.20 15.44
N GLU A 274 20.81 -29.76 15.36
CA GLU A 274 19.64 -30.64 15.47
C GLU A 274 19.38 -31.45 14.19
N GLY A 275 20.22 -31.29 13.17
CA GLY A 275 20.10 -31.99 11.88
C GLY A 275 19.11 -31.33 10.92
N LYS A 276 18.62 -30.12 11.22
CA LYS A 276 17.72 -29.39 10.33
C LYS A 276 18.45 -28.85 9.12
N ARG A 277 17.75 -28.80 7.99
CA ARG A 277 18.19 -28.11 6.78
C ARG A 277 17.72 -26.65 6.85
N VAL A 278 18.66 -25.70 6.68
CA VAL A 278 18.40 -24.28 6.87
C VAL A 278 18.67 -23.50 5.57
N ALA A 279 17.71 -22.66 5.16
CA ALA A 279 17.87 -21.66 4.13
C ALA A 279 18.11 -20.28 4.78
N LEU A 280 19.31 -19.72 4.61
CA LEU A 280 19.72 -18.44 5.17
C LEU A 280 19.75 -17.38 4.07
N PHE A 281 18.88 -16.37 4.19
CA PHE A 281 18.75 -15.27 3.24
C PHE A 281 19.48 -14.04 3.78
N PHE A 282 20.52 -13.61 3.08
CA PHE A 282 21.15 -12.30 3.26
C PHE A 282 20.53 -11.33 2.24
N VAL A 283 19.70 -10.40 2.72
CA VAL A 283 18.97 -9.44 1.87
C VAL A 283 19.50 -8.04 2.20
N ASP A 284 20.30 -7.50 1.28
CA ASP A 284 20.93 -6.19 1.43
C ASP A 284 19.89 -5.06 1.41
N ALA A 285 20.03 -4.09 2.31
CA ALA A 285 19.14 -2.95 2.48
C ALA A 285 17.66 -3.31 2.73
N PHE A 286 17.38 -4.47 3.31
CA PHE A 286 16.02 -4.93 3.60
C PHE A 286 15.41 -4.20 4.79
N ARG A 287 14.66 -3.15 4.53
CA ARG A 287 14.02 -2.32 5.54
C ARG A 287 13.11 -3.13 6.47
N TYR A 288 13.06 -2.75 7.75
CA TYR A 288 12.20 -3.43 8.73
C TYR A 288 10.73 -3.47 8.29
N GLU A 289 10.19 -2.37 7.74
CA GLU A 289 8.79 -2.33 7.29
C GLU A 289 8.49 -3.34 6.16
N MET A 290 9.48 -3.59 5.29
CA MET A 290 9.37 -4.59 4.22
C MET A 290 9.44 -6.00 4.80
N GLY A 291 10.36 -6.25 5.74
CA GLY A 291 10.44 -7.48 6.50
C GLY A 291 9.14 -7.78 7.26
N LYS A 292 8.54 -6.75 7.87
CA LYS A 292 7.24 -6.84 8.53
C LYS A 292 6.12 -7.16 7.55
N CYS A 293 6.06 -6.48 6.40
CA CYS A 293 5.08 -6.80 5.35
C CYS A 293 5.23 -8.25 4.85
N PHE A 294 6.46 -8.70 4.67
CA PHE A 294 6.75 -10.07 4.24
C PHE A 294 6.32 -11.08 5.31
N ALA A 295 6.70 -10.89 6.57
CA ALA A 295 6.31 -11.73 7.69
C ALA A 295 4.79 -11.80 7.85
N ASP A 296 4.08 -10.66 7.80
CA ASP A 296 2.62 -10.60 7.91
C ASP A 296 1.92 -11.38 6.78
N SER A 297 2.51 -11.38 5.58
CA SER A 297 1.98 -12.17 4.46
C SER A 297 2.11 -13.68 4.70
N MET A 298 3.18 -14.11 5.34
CA MET A 298 3.41 -15.52 5.70
C MET A 298 2.56 -15.93 6.90
N MET A 299 2.44 -15.07 7.93
CA MET A 299 1.61 -15.32 9.12
C MET A 299 0.14 -15.57 8.81
N ARG A 300 -0.39 -15.04 7.72
CA ARG A 300 -1.77 -15.32 7.29
C ARG A 300 -2.05 -16.80 7.04
N ASN A 301 -1.02 -17.53 6.62
CA ASN A 301 -1.14 -18.96 6.31
C ASN A 301 -0.63 -19.87 7.44
N GLU A 302 0.42 -19.42 8.15
CA GLU A 302 1.13 -20.22 9.16
C GLU A 302 1.53 -19.31 10.38
N PRO A 303 0.58 -18.86 11.18
CA PRO A 303 0.81 -17.81 12.20
C PRO A 303 1.80 -18.20 13.30
N GLU A 304 1.86 -19.47 13.67
CA GLU A 304 2.73 -19.94 14.77
C GLU A 304 4.18 -20.21 14.33
N GLN A 305 4.45 -20.25 13.02
CA GLN A 305 5.75 -20.63 12.48
C GLN A 305 6.62 -19.42 12.12
N VAL A 306 6.04 -18.22 12.05
CA VAL A 306 6.75 -16.99 11.63
C VAL A 306 7.06 -16.14 12.82
N LYS A 307 8.36 -15.78 12.97
CA LYS A 307 8.83 -14.83 13.99
C LYS A 307 9.56 -13.68 13.30
N ILE A 308 9.33 -12.46 13.75
CA ILE A 308 10.05 -11.28 13.31
C ILE A 308 10.63 -10.55 14.54
N GLY A 309 11.84 -10.06 14.40
CA GLY A 309 12.51 -9.23 15.42
C GLY A 309 13.22 -8.05 14.78
N ALA A 310 13.51 -7.05 15.55
CA ALA A 310 14.34 -5.92 15.16
C ALA A 310 15.61 -5.89 16.00
N LYS A 311 16.70 -5.44 15.39
CA LYS A 311 17.93 -5.13 16.10
C LYS A 311 18.53 -3.84 15.55
N LEU A 312 19.34 -3.17 16.37
CA LEU A 312 20.10 -2.02 15.90
C LEU A 312 21.21 -2.47 14.95
N SER A 313 21.29 -1.80 13.80
CA SER A 313 22.39 -2.01 12.87
C SER A 313 23.73 -1.63 13.51
N PHE A 314 24.80 -2.30 13.04
CA PHE A 314 26.17 -1.97 13.46
C PHE A 314 26.58 -0.63 12.84
N LEU A 315 27.25 0.23 13.62
CA LEU A 315 27.79 1.49 13.11
C LEU A 315 29.29 1.35 12.77
N PRO A 316 29.70 1.83 11.58
CA PRO A 316 28.91 2.46 10.54
C PRO A 316 27.95 1.47 9.85
N SER A 317 26.75 1.95 9.51
CA SER A 317 25.68 1.16 8.90
C SER A 317 25.96 0.93 7.40
N VAL A 318 27.04 0.20 7.10
CA VAL A 318 27.42 -0.21 5.75
C VAL A 318 27.47 -1.73 5.67
N THR A 319 27.17 -2.28 4.50
CA THR A 319 26.97 -3.72 4.22
C THR A 319 28.03 -4.61 4.85
N ARG A 320 29.33 -4.27 4.72
CA ARG A 320 30.41 -5.12 5.24
C ARG A 320 30.36 -5.30 6.78
N PHE A 321 29.97 -4.26 7.54
CA PHE A 321 29.85 -4.34 8.99
C PHE A 321 28.53 -4.99 9.42
N GLY A 322 27.41 -4.57 8.84
CA GLY A 322 26.10 -5.08 9.14
C GLY A 322 25.97 -6.58 8.85
N MET A 323 26.45 -7.02 7.67
CA MET A 323 26.45 -8.43 7.30
C MET A 323 27.39 -9.27 8.18
N ALA A 324 28.55 -8.75 8.55
CA ALA A 324 29.46 -9.46 9.46
C ALA A 324 28.86 -9.62 10.86
N ALA A 325 28.07 -8.65 11.33
CA ALA A 325 27.42 -8.69 12.64
C ALA A 325 26.37 -9.81 12.79
N HIS A 326 25.92 -10.41 11.69
CA HIS A 326 25.07 -11.59 11.72
C HIS A 326 25.82 -12.90 12.04
N LEU A 327 27.13 -12.91 11.87
CA LEU A 327 27.97 -14.09 12.06
C LEU A 327 28.53 -14.21 13.49
N GLY A 328 28.47 -13.13 14.27
CA GLY A 328 28.98 -13.12 15.65
C GLY A 328 29.33 -11.72 16.14
N HIS A 329 30.04 -11.65 17.25
CA HIS A 329 30.47 -10.37 17.81
C HIS A 329 31.55 -9.71 16.94
N VAL A 330 31.23 -8.54 16.38
CA VAL A 330 32.13 -7.79 15.52
C VAL A 330 33.08 -6.93 16.34
N LYS A 331 34.39 -7.08 16.09
CA LYS A 331 35.44 -6.13 16.49
C LYS A 331 35.89 -5.35 15.27
N ILE A 332 36.15 -4.05 15.47
CA ILE A 332 36.73 -3.22 14.42
C ILE A 332 38.25 -3.36 14.49
N VAL A 333 38.89 -3.75 13.40
CA VAL A 333 40.34 -3.86 13.27
C VAL A 333 40.82 -2.97 12.15
N GLU A 334 42.05 -2.46 12.27
CA GLU A 334 42.72 -1.75 11.18
C GLU A 334 43.51 -2.73 10.31
N GLN A 335 43.24 -2.70 9.00
CA GLN A 335 43.97 -3.48 8.03
C GLN A 335 44.20 -2.64 6.75
N ASN A 336 45.48 -2.48 6.38
CA ASN A 336 45.87 -1.69 5.20
C ASN A 336 45.32 -0.23 5.24
N GLY A 337 45.34 0.43 6.41
CA GLY A 337 44.87 1.79 6.59
C GLY A 337 43.34 1.93 6.53
N LYS A 338 42.59 0.83 6.59
CA LYS A 338 41.13 0.82 6.59
C LYS A 338 40.55 0.08 7.80
N LEU A 339 39.46 0.60 8.36
CA LEU A 339 38.72 -0.09 9.40
C LEU A 339 37.91 -1.22 8.77
N GLN A 340 38.06 -2.43 9.33
CA GLN A 340 37.41 -3.64 8.83
C GLN A 340 36.71 -4.39 9.97
N PRO A 341 35.60 -5.10 9.68
CA PRO A 341 34.96 -5.98 10.66
C PRO A 341 35.75 -7.27 10.83
N SER A 342 35.91 -7.69 12.09
CA SER A 342 36.51 -8.97 12.45
C SER A 342 35.57 -9.74 13.38
N VAL A 343 35.31 -11.01 13.08
CA VAL A 343 34.52 -11.94 13.89
C VAL A 343 35.42 -13.12 14.26
N ASP A 344 35.48 -13.46 15.55
CA ASP A 344 36.36 -14.52 16.09
C ASP A 344 37.84 -14.39 15.63
N GLY A 345 38.34 -13.14 15.48
CA GLY A 345 39.71 -12.84 15.05
C GLY A 345 39.94 -12.91 13.53
N ARG A 346 38.94 -13.23 12.74
CA ARG A 346 38.96 -13.28 11.28
C ARG A 346 38.34 -12.04 10.68
N VAL A 347 39.02 -11.39 9.75
CA VAL A 347 38.46 -10.27 8.98
C VAL A 347 37.45 -10.80 7.97
N ILE A 348 36.24 -10.20 7.94
CA ILE A 348 35.12 -10.63 7.11
C ILE A 348 34.58 -9.43 6.35
N ILE A 349 34.88 -9.34 5.07
CA ILE A 349 34.53 -8.18 4.21
C ILE A 349 33.54 -8.58 3.12
N THR A 350 33.90 -9.65 2.40
CA THR A 350 33.21 -10.08 1.19
C THR A 350 32.17 -11.15 1.47
N PRO A 351 31.23 -11.40 0.53
CA PRO A 351 30.35 -12.56 0.60
C PRO A 351 31.07 -13.89 0.76
N ASP A 352 32.23 -14.04 0.09
CA ASP A 352 33.04 -15.27 0.14
C ASP A 352 33.68 -15.46 1.52
N ASP A 353 34.15 -14.37 2.17
CA ASP A 353 34.63 -14.45 3.56
C ASP A 353 33.52 -14.92 4.52
N ARG A 354 32.27 -14.46 4.31
CA ARG A 354 31.11 -14.90 5.10
C ARG A 354 30.79 -16.37 4.88
N LEU A 355 30.78 -16.82 3.62
CA LEU A 355 30.55 -18.23 3.27
C LEU A 355 31.59 -19.13 3.90
N ASP A 356 32.88 -18.80 3.73
CA ASP A 356 34.00 -19.55 4.32
C ASP A 356 33.91 -19.60 5.86
N TYR A 357 33.51 -18.49 6.50
CA TYR A 357 33.32 -18.46 7.95
C TYR A 357 32.17 -19.41 8.35
N LEU A 358 31.03 -19.37 7.67
CA LEU A 358 29.90 -20.24 7.94
C LEU A 358 30.25 -21.71 7.77
N GLN A 359 30.95 -22.08 6.69
CA GLN A 359 31.39 -23.47 6.44
C GLN A 359 32.32 -23.96 7.55
N GLN A 360 33.31 -23.15 7.96
CA GLN A 360 34.21 -23.49 9.05
C GLN A 360 33.57 -23.56 10.41
N LYS A 361 32.54 -22.73 10.68
CA LYS A 361 31.84 -22.69 11.96
C LYS A 361 30.85 -23.82 12.09
N THR A 362 30.15 -24.16 11.03
CA THR A 362 29.06 -25.15 11.07
C THR A 362 29.46 -26.55 10.71
N HIS A 363 30.53 -26.74 9.91
CA HIS A 363 31.03 -28.04 9.40
C HIS A 363 29.96 -28.84 8.62
N VAL A 364 28.98 -28.15 7.99
CA VAL A 364 27.93 -28.80 7.20
C VAL A 364 28.10 -28.51 5.70
N VAL A 365 27.50 -29.32 4.86
CA VAL A 365 27.45 -29.09 3.43
C VAL A 365 26.67 -27.81 3.15
N THR A 366 27.43 -26.83 2.61
CA THR A 366 26.90 -25.47 2.38
C THR A 366 26.96 -25.12 0.91
N GLN A 367 25.88 -24.61 0.36
CA GLN A 367 25.82 -24.08 -1.01
C GLN A 367 25.40 -22.61 -0.96
N ASP A 368 25.99 -21.78 -1.83
CA ASP A 368 25.70 -20.35 -1.94
C ASP A 368 25.10 -20.05 -3.33
N VAL A 369 24.04 -19.25 -3.35
CA VAL A 369 23.36 -18.84 -4.57
C VAL A 369 22.91 -17.38 -4.49
N ARG A 370 22.78 -16.73 -5.65
CA ARG A 370 22.15 -15.42 -5.75
C ARG A 370 20.65 -15.58 -6.00
N LEU A 371 19.85 -14.74 -5.35
CA LEU A 371 18.39 -14.74 -5.49
C LEU A 371 17.95 -14.50 -6.94
N GLU A 372 18.67 -13.66 -7.68
CA GLU A 372 18.39 -13.31 -9.08
C GLU A 372 18.48 -14.52 -10.01
N ASN A 373 19.40 -15.45 -9.70
CA ASN A 373 19.70 -16.65 -10.48
C ASN A 373 19.27 -17.93 -9.76
N PHE A 374 18.32 -17.80 -8.81
CA PHE A 374 17.91 -18.94 -8.02
C PHE A 374 17.21 -20.01 -8.87
N ASP A 375 17.81 -21.19 -8.87
CA ASP A 375 17.28 -22.41 -9.49
C ASP A 375 17.34 -23.56 -8.48
N MET A 376 16.18 -24.04 -8.04
CA MET A 376 16.10 -25.15 -7.07
C MET A 376 16.64 -26.46 -7.62
N SER A 377 16.64 -26.67 -8.93
CA SER A 377 17.20 -27.87 -9.56
C SER A 377 18.73 -27.97 -9.45
N ALA A 378 19.38 -26.83 -9.28
CA ALA A 378 20.84 -26.73 -9.09
C ALA A 378 21.28 -26.92 -7.62
N ILE A 379 20.32 -27.07 -6.68
CA ILE A 379 20.62 -27.28 -5.27
C ILE A 379 20.77 -28.79 -5.00
N GLU A 380 21.95 -29.18 -4.53
CA GLU A 380 22.26 -30.56 -4.21
C GLU A 380 21.44 -31.08 -3.03
N ASP A 381 21.05 -32.35 -3.06
CA ASP A 381 20.14 -32.92 -2.04
C ASP A 381 20.80 -33.07 -0.65
N ASN A 382 22.13 -33.13 -0.58
CA ASN A 382 22.91 -33.23 0.65
C ASN A 382 23.18 -31.85 1.31
N VAL A 383 22.76 -30.74 0.70
CA VAL A 383 22.96 -29.38 1.26
C VAL A 383 22.13 -29.23 2.53
N GLN A 384 22.81 -28.92 3.63
CA GLN A 384 22.20 -28.64 4.93
C GLN A 384 22.03 -27.13 5.18
N LEU A 385 22.99 -26.31 4.71
CA LEU A 385 22.90 -24.84 4.77
C LEU A 385 22.90 -24.25 3.37
N LEU A 386 21.78 -23.70 2.95
CA LEU A 386 21.65 -22.98 1.70
C LEU A 386 21.73 -21.47 2.00
N VAL A 387 22.79 -20.82 1.53
CA VAL A 387 22.95 -19.36 1.64
C VAL A 387 22.41 -18.70 0.38
N ILE A 388 21.45 -17.79 0.54
CA ILE A 388 20.79 -17.08 -0.56
C ILE A 388 21.04 -15.58 -0.39
N ARG A 389 21.67 -14.96 -1.38
CA ARG A 389 22.05 -13.54 -1.31
C ARG A 389 21.25 -12.71 -2.30
N SER A 390 20.82 -11.50 -1.87
CA SER A 390 20.22 -10.49 -2.76
C SER A 390 20.83 -9.12 -2.46
N GLN A 391 21.18 -8.40 -3.52
CA GLN A 391 21.61 -7.00 -3.52
C GLN A 391 20.64 -6.11 -4.30
N ASP A 392 19.55 -6.66 -4.80
CA ASP A 392 18.61 -5.96 -5.69
C ASP A 392 18.02 -4.71 -5.05
N MET A 393 17.76 -4.73 -3.73
CA MET A 393 17.15 -3.59 -3.04
C MET A 393 18.13 -2.44 -2.87
N ASP A 394 19.38 -2.75 -2.50
CA ASP A 394 20.42 -1.74 -2.35
C ASP A 394 20.75 -1.07 -3.69
N THR A 395 20.99 -1.89 -4.72
CA THR A 395 21.22 -1.40 -6.08
C THR A 395 20.07 -0.56 -6.61
N ALA A 396 18.81 -0.99 -6.38
CA ALA A 396 17.64 -0.22 -6.79
C ALA A 396 17.52 1.13 -6.05
N GLY A 397 17.89 1.15 -4.77
CA GLY A 397 17.89 2.36 -3.96
C GLY A 397 18.94 3.38 -4.42
N GLU A 398 20.15 2.92 -4.76
CA GLU A 398 21.25 3.78 -5.19
C GLU A 398 21.06 4.34 -6.62
N GLU A 399 20.64 3.48 -7.57
CA GLU A 399 20.64 3.82 -8.99
C GLU A 399 19.36 4.51 -9.45
N ILE A 400 18.21 4.15 -8.91
CA ILE A 400 16.90 4.45 -9.52
C ILE A 400 16.03 5.39 -8.66
N LYS A 401 16.48 5.80 -7.49
CA LYS A 401 15.72 6.70 -6.58
C LYS A 401 14.25 6.21 -6.40
N LEU A 402 13.27 7.02 -6.79
CA LEU A 402 11.85 6.70 -6.61
C LEU A 402 11.39 5.44 -7.40
N SER A 403 11.95 5.19 -8.58
CA SER A 403 11.63 3.99 -9.37
C SER A 403 12.14 2.69 -8.74
N GLY A 404 13.13 2.78 -7.83
CA GLY A 404 13.65 1.64 -7.08
C GLY A 404 12.63 0.98 -6.17
N LEU A 405 11.63 1.72 -5.69
CA LEU A 405 10.60 1.21 -4.80
C LEU A 405 9.73 0.12 -5.45
N ALA A 406 9.43 0.24 -6.74
CA ALA A 406 8.70 -0.79 -7.48
C ALA A 406 9.52 -2.08 -7.65
N VAL A 407 10.86 -1.97 -7.72
CA VAL A 407 11.77 -3.12 -7.74
C VAL A 407 11.74 -3.84 -6.39
N MET A 408 11.68 -3.10 -5.29
CA MET A 408 11.63 -3.67 -3.93
C MET A 408 10.42 -4.59 -3.74
N ASP A 409 9.23 -4.21 -4.21
CA ASP A 409 8.05 -5.08 -4.14
C ASP A 409 8.21 -6.36 -4.99
N LYS A 410 8.90 -6.29 -6.14
CA LYS A 410 9.23 -7.48 -6.94
C LYS A 410 10.19 -8.42 -6.22
N VAL A 411 11.13 -7.88 -5.43
CA VAL A 411 12.04 -8.69 -4.62
C VAL A 411 11.26 -9.44 -3.53
N LEU A 412 10.26 -8.82 -2.87
CA LEU A 412 9.40 -9.51 -1.90
C LEU A 412 8.69 -10.72 -2.54
N VAL A 413 8.16 -10.57 -3.74
CA VAL A 413 7.52 -11.68 -4.48
C VAL A 413 8.53 -12.78 -4.79
N ARG A 414 9.76 -12.42 -5.17
CA ARG A 414 10.83 -13.39 -5.45
C ARG A 414 11.25 -14.13 -4.19
N LEU A 415 11.42 -13.43 -3.06
CA LEU A 415 11.70 -14.04 -1.76
C LEU A 415 10.63 -15.06 -1.36
N ALA A 416 9.34 -14.74 -1.53
CA ALA A 416 8.24 -15.63 -1.23
C ALA A 416 8.27 -16.90 -2.10
N ARG A 417 8.54 -16.77 -3.40
CA ARG A 417 8.65 -17.91 -4.33
C ARG A 417 9.83 -18.80 -3.96
N THR A 418 10.98 -18.21 -3.65
CA THR A 418 12.19 -18.92 -3.26
C THR A 418 11.99 -19.65 -1.93
N LEU A 419 11.36 -19.02 -0.94
CA LEU A 419 10.98 -19.65 0.33
C LEU A 419 10.10 -20.90 0.10
N ASN A 420 9.07 -20.78 -0.73
CA ASN A 420 8.20 -21.91 -1.05
C ASN A 420 8.96 -23.05 -1.75
N ALA A 421 9.88 -22.73 -2.65
CA ALA A 421 10.72 -23.74 -3.30
C ALA A 421 11.66 -24.42 -2.30
N CYS A 422 12.27 -23.69 -1.36
CA CYS A 422 13.06 -24.28 -0.27
C CYS A 422 12.22 -25.22 0.60
N LYS A 423 10.99 -24.82 0.98
CA LYS A 423 10.07 -25.67 1.74
C LYS A 423 9.75 -26.96 0.99
N GLN A 424 9.47 -26.90 -0.32
CA GLN A 424 9.20 -28.08 -1.17
C GLN A 424 10.42 -29.00 -1.31
N LYS A 425 11.64 -28.47 -1.28
CA LYS A 425 12.90 -29.23 -1.32
C LYS A 425 13.28 -29.82 0.05
N GLY A 426 12.48 -29.59 1.10
CA GLY A 426 12.66 -30.15 2.44
C GLY A 426 13.64 -29.34 3.32
N PHE A 427 13.74 -28.04 3.14
CA PHE A 427 14.36 -27.17 4.15
C PHE A 427 13.37 -26.95 5.30
N ASP A 428 13.86 -27.18 6.53
CA ASP A 428 13.04 -27.16 7.76
C ASP A 428 12.87 -25.74 8.31
N MET A 429 13.84 -24.87 8.03
CA MET A 429 13.90 -23.50 8.55
C MET A 429 14.39 -22.53 7.47
N ALA A 430 13.79 -21.33 7.45
CA ALA A 430 14.32 -20.21 6.69
C ALA A 430 14.58 -19.02 7.63
N VAL A 431 15.73 -18.39 7.48
CA VAL A 431 16.17 -17.22 8.27
C VAL A 431 16.46 -16.09 7.31
N PHE A 432 15.83 -14.93 7.48
CA PHE A 432 16.05 -13.72 6.69
C PHE A 432 16.76 -12.69 7.54
N VAL A 433 17.82 -12.11 7.02
CA VAL A 433 18.59 -11.07 7.73
C VAL A 433 18.90 -9.90 6.80
N ALA A 434 18.95 -8.71 7.40
CA ALA A 434 19.34 -7.47 6.74
C ALA A 434 20.47 -6.80 7.55
N ASP A 435 21.38 -6.16 6.86
CA ASP A 435 22.48 -5.40 7.44
C ASP A 435 22.09 -3.99 7.87
N HIS A 436 21.29 -3.34 7.07
CA HIS A 436 20.74 -2.01 7.29
C HIS A 436 19.43 -1.85 6.52
N GLY A 437 18.73 -0.73 6.74
CA GLY A 437 17.64 -0.26 5.90
C GLY A 437 18.15 0.77 4.91
N PHE A 438 17.35 1.05 3.90
CA PHE A 438 17.56 2.15 2.96
C PHE A 438 16.70 3.35 3.39
N MET A 439 17.27 4.57 3.45
CA MET A 439 16.56 5.80 3.74
C MET A 439 16.68 6.81 2.60
#